data_33e7808650d5e822c23df902fb345274
#
_entry.id   33e7808650d5e822c23df902fb345274
#
_cell.length_a   1.000
_cell.length_b   1.000
_cell.length_c   1.000
_cell.angle_alpha   90.00
_cell.angle_beta   90.00
_cell.angle_gamma   90.00
#
_symmetry.space_group_name_H-M   'P 1'
#
loop_
_entity.id
_entity.type
_entity.pdbx_description
1 polymer ?
#
loop_
_entity_poly.entity_id
_entity_poly.type
_entity_poly.pdbx_seq_one_letter_code
_entity_poly.pdbx_strand_id
1 'polypeptide(L)'
;RFTEETKGKRSKSFIISAVILTLIMTCALTACGGKDDTKTESKDTLVVGLDDTFAPMGFRDSKGELVGFDIDMAKAVGKKLNMKVDFKAIDWDSKEMELKSGSIDCVWNGMSVTPERKEKMSLSAKYLDNKIVVMALKSSDIDVKDSNELANLKIGTQVDSSALARIKADKNYKSFSENVSEYDTYDDAIMDLKAGRVDVIVVDQVLGEYANKNLGGIMKKCEFSFGNDYYVIGFEKKNTKLRDKVNKALKELIDDGTASKISKKWFGEDIVVYEEVK
;
A
#
# COMPACT_ATOMS: atom_id res chain seq x y z
N ARG A 1 -2.81 -77.93 5.88
CA ARG A 1 -1.85 -78.81 5.25
C ARG A 1 -0.64 -78.10 4.82
N PHE A 2 0.42 -78.37 5.58
CA PHE A 2 1.87 -78.52 5.25
C PHE A 2 2.60 -77.15 4.97
N THR A 3 3.45 -76.64 5.96
CA THR A 3 4.83 -77.13 6.27
C THR A 3 5.74 -76.83 5.11
N GLU A 4 6.87 -76.22 5.23
CA GLU A 4 8.05 -76.34 6.07
C GLU A 4 9.09 -75.34 5.51
N GLU A 5 9.83 -74.66 6.43
CA GLU A 5 11.27 -74.74 6.61
C GLU A 5 12.15 -74.34 5.38
N THR A 6 13.16 -73.56 5.54
CA THR A 6 14.44 -73.70 6.26
C THR A 6 15.29 -72.44 6.17
N LYS A 7 15.81 -72.01 7.31
CA LYS A 7 17.23 -71.93 7.69
C LYS A 7 18.26 -71.41 6.69
N GLY A 8 18.87 -70.34 7.08
CA GLY A 8 20.33 -70.27 7.13
C GLY A 8 21.07 -69.43 6.10
N LYS A 9 21.52 -68.25 6.54
CA LYS A 9 22.95 -67.90 6.44
C LYS A 9 23.21 -66.59 7.14
N ARG A 10 23.60 -66.70 8.40
CA ARG A 10 24.39 -65.69 9.13
C ARG A 10 25.79 -65.61 8.53
N SER A 11 26.43 -64.44 8.74
CA SER A 11 27.88 -64.25 8.60
C SER A 11 28.38 -63.83 7.22
N LYS A 12 28.48 -62.52 7.04
CA LYS A 12 29.57 -61.79 6.35
C LYS A 12 29.35 -60.30 6.24
N SER A 13 28.71 -59.68 7.23
CA SER A 13 28.46 -58.22 7.20
C SER A 13 29.04 -57.47 8.43
N PHE A 14 30.06 -57.99 9.08
CA PHE A 14 30.62 -57.40 10.31
C PHE A 14 32.05 -56.86 10.17
N ILE A 15 32.65 -56.86 8.98
CA ILE A 15 34.07 -56.47 8.82
C ILE A 15 34.20 -55.16 7.98
N ILE A 16 33.14 -54.64 7.35
CA ILE A 16 33.23 -53.43 6.51
C ILE A 16 32.86 -52.15 7.26
N SER A 17 32.25 -52.23 8.44
CA SER A 17 31.85 -51.05 9.21
C SER A 17 32.92 -50.47 10.14
N ALA A 18 34.08 -51.10 10.28
CA ALA A 18 35.13 -50.64 11.20
C ALA A 18 36.25 -49.81 10.55
N VAL A 19 36.26 -49.65 9.23
CA VAL A 19 37.33 -48.91 8.51
C VAL A 19 36.89 -47.51 8.05
N ILE A 20 35.58 -47.20 8.08
CA ILE A 20 35.06 -45.89 7.69
C ILE A 20 34.96 -44.90 8.87
N LEU A 21 35.14 -45.36 10.11
CA LEU A 21 35.00 -44.50 11.31
C LEU A 21 36.30 -43.86 11.80
N THR A 22 37.45 -44.10 11.13
CA THR A 22 38.75 -43.57 11.52
C THR A 22 39.29 -42.47 10.59
N LEU A 23 38.54 -42.01 9.61
CA LEU A 23 38.99 -40.96 8.67
C LEU A 23 38.24 -39.63 8.79
N ILE A 24 37.39 -39.44 9.81
CA ILE A 24 36.61 -38.19 10.04
C ILE A 24 37.10 -37.38 11.26
N MET A 25 38.25 -37.73 11.86
CA MET A 25 38.68 -37.07 13.10
C MET A 25 39.99 -36.30 13.00
N THR A 26 40.36 -35.77 11.83
CA THR A 26 41.56 -34.95 11.66
C THR A 26 41.39 -33.71 10.77
N CYS A 27 40.25 -33.02 10.85
CA CYS A 27 40.09 -31.69 10.24
C CYS A 27 39.30 -30.74 11.14
N ALA A 28 39.69 -30.60 12.39
CA ALA A 28 39.08 -29.61 13.27
C ALA A 28 40.17 -28.94 14.11
N LEU A 29 41.01 -28.09 13.50
CA LEU A 29 41.83 -27.10 14.22
C LEU A 29 42.59 -26.21 13.21
N THR A 30 41.84 -25.40 12.43
CA THR A 30 42.35 -24.14 11.87
C THR A 30 41.13 -23.26 11.53
N ALA A 31 40.57 -22.62 12.55
CA ALA A 31 39.64 -21.55 12.36
C ALA A 31 39.95 -20.47 13.38
N CYS A 32 40.89 -19.61 13.04
CA CYS A 32 40.98 -18.28 13.62
C CYS A 32 40.93 -17.27 12.49
N GLY A 33 39.93 -16.38 12.52
CA GLY A 33 39.93 -15.13 11.75
C GLY A 33 39.09 -15.18 10.48
N GLY A 34 37.82 -15.16 10.59
CA GLY A 34 36.90 -14.83 9.51
C GLY A 34 35.86 -13.83 10.01
N LYS A 35 35.97 -12.60 9.54
CA LYS A 35 34.98 -11.56 9.71
C LYS A 35 33.57 -12.14 9.46
N ASP A 36 32.65 -11.86 10.37
CA ASP A 36 31.21 -11.93 10.11
C ASP A 36 30.86 -10.93 9.01
N ASP A 37 31.11 -11.31 7.79
CA ASP A 37 30.38 -10.75 6.64
C ASP A 37 29.03 -11.46 6.60
N THR A 38 28.12 -11.07 7.47
CA THR A 38 26.71 -11.20 7.20
C THR A 38 26.43 -10.31 5.97
N LYS A 39 26.67 -10.86 4.77
CA LYS A 39 26.01 -10.37 3.57
C LYS A 39 24.51 -10.47 3.85
N THR A 40 23.93 -9.36 4.29
CA THR A 40 22.51 -9.14 4.17
C THR A 40 22.26 -9.23 2.67
N GLU A 41 21.71 -10.34 2.18
CA GLU A 41 21.26 -10.44 0.79
C GLU A 41 20.39 -9.23 0.54
N SER A 42 20.85 -8.33 -0.32
CA SER A 42 20.03 -7.20 -0.75
C SER A 42 18.85 -7.80 -1.49
N LYS A 43 17.65 -7.63 -0.99
CA LYS A 43 16.44 -8.06 -1.67
C LYS A 43 16.41 -7.35 -3.03
N ASP A 44 16.47 -8.12 -4.11
CA ASP A 44 16.54 -7.57 -5.48
C ASP A 44 15.19 -7.07 -6.00
N THR A 45 14.12 -7.29 -5.23
CA THR A 45 12.74 -6.94 -5.61
C THR A 45 12.06 -6.16 -4.49
N LEU A 46 11.41 -5.06 -4.86
CA LEU A 46 10.49 -4.29 -4.02
C LEU A 46 9.06 -4.71 -4.34
N VAL A 47 8.37 -5.34 -3.39
CA VAL A 47 6.97 -5.74 -3.53
C VAL A 47 6.08 -4.64 -2.98
N VAL A 48 5.32 -4.00 -3.87
CA VAL A 48 4.41 -2.89 -3.57
C VAL A 48 2.99 -3.40 -3.48
N GLY A 49 2.35 -3.24 -2.31
CA GLY A 49 0.93 -3.50 -2.12
C GLY A 49 0.08 -2.27 -2.45
N LEU A 50 -1.04 -2.48 -3.14
CA LEU A 50 -1.96 -1.43 -3.56
C LEU A 50 -3.38 -1.96 -3.75
N ASP A 51 -4.37 -1.08 -3.61
CA ASP A 51 -5.71 -1.24 -4.15
C ASP A 51 -5.68 -0.84 -5.63
N ASP A 52 -5.83 -1.80 -6.55
CA ASP A 52 -5.70 -1.58 -8.00
C ASP A 52 -6.95 -0.97 -8.66
N THR A 53 -7.80 -0.34 -7.85
CA THR A 53 -8.95 0.48 -8.27
C THR A 53 -8.80 1.97 -7.92
N PHE A 54 -7.71 2.38 -7.25
CA PHE A 54 -7.50 3.74 -6.75
C PHE A 54 -6.88 4.67 -7.80
N ALA A 55 -7.66 5.02 -8.83
CA ALA A 55 -7.21 5.94 -9.89
C ALA A 55 -7.12 7.41 -9.37
N PRO A 56 -6.13 8.19 -9.81
CA PRO A 56 -5.06 7.88 -10.78
C PRO A 56 -3.76 7.39 -10.14
N MET A 57 -3.76 6.96 -8.88
CA MET A 57 -2.55 6.57 -8.15
C MET A 57 -2.05 5.17 -8.57
N GLY A 58 -2.91 4.15 -8.46
CA GLY A 58 -2.66 2.80 -8.95
C GLY A 58 -3.98 2.14 -9.33
N PHE A 59 -4.14 1.79 -10.59
CA PHE A 59 -5.40 1.23 -11.10
C PHE A 59 -5.17 0.44 -12.38
N ARG A 60 -6.19 -0.34 -12.77
CA ARG A 60 -6.18 -1.03 -14.06
C ARG A 60 -6.86 -0.19 -15.12
N ASP A 61 -6.15 0.00 -16.23
CA ASP A 61 -6.70 0.69 -17.39
C ASP A 61 -7.70 -0.19 -18.15
N SER A 62 -8.25 0.32 -19.25
CA SER A 62 -9.21 -0.39 -20.11
C SER A 62 -8.66 -1.68 -20.75
N LYS A 63 -7.35 -1.89 -20.73
CA LYS A 63 -6.68 -3.10 -21.22
C LYS A 63 -6.33 -4.06 -20.08
N GLY A 64 -6.64 -3.71 -18.83
CA GLY A 64 -6.30 -4.47 -17.63
C GLY A 64 -4.85 -4.26 -17.16
N GLU A 65 -4.09 -3.34 -17.79
CA GLU A 65 -2.73 -3.02 -17.40
C GLU A 65 -2.72 -2.16 -16.14
N LEU A 66 -1.80 -2.48 -15.22
CA LEU A 66 -1.61 -1.69 -14.00
C LEU A 66 -0.84 -0.41 -14.32
N VAL A 67 -1.50 0.71 -14.11
CA VAL A 67 -1.01 2.05 -14.41
C VAL A 67 -1.30 3.02 -13.26
N GLY A 68 -0.68 4.19 -13.28
CA GLY A 68 -0.95 5.24 -12.30
C GLY A 68 0.28 6.04 -11.91
N PHE A 69 0.04 7.13 -11.20
CA PHE A 69 1.11 7.98 -10.68
C PHE A 69 2.06 7.21 -9.77
N ASP A 70 1.52 6.50 -8.78
CA ASP A 70 2.34 5.71 -7.83
C ASP A 70 3.04 4.53 -8.50
N ILE A 71 2.42 3.95 -9.53
CA ILE A 71 3.04 2.89 -10.34
C ILE A 71 4.29 3.43 -11.06
N ASP A 72 4.18 4.60 -11.69
CA ASP A 72 5.32 5.22 -12.38
C ASP A 72 6.40 5.67 -11.38
N MET A 73 6.02 6.23 -10.23
CA MET A 73 6.93 6.63 -9.16
C MET A 73 7.67 5.41 -8.57
N ALA A 74 6.95 4.33 -8.26
CA ALA A 74 7.55 3.12 -7.72
C ALA A 74 8.55 2.49 -8.70
N LYS A 75 8.22 2.43 -9.99
CA LYS A 75 9.16 1.96 -11.04
C LYS A 75 10.41 2.86 -11.12
N ALA A 76 10.25 4.18 -11.01
CA ALA A 76 11.37 5.12 -11.01
C ALA A 76 12.26 4.96 -9.77
N VAL A 77 11.67 4.78 -8.58
CA VAL A 77 12.40 4.47 -7.33
C VAL A 77 13.13 3.13 -7.44
N GLY A 78 12.46 2.08 -7.94
CA GLY A 78 13.11 0.78 -8.16
C GLY A 78 14.36 0.90 -9.05
N LYS A 79 14.26 1.68 -10.13
CA LYS A 79 15.41 1.96 -11.01
C LYS A 79 16.56 2.67 -10.28
N LYS A 80 16.26 3.66 -9.43
CA LYS A 80 17.28 4.34 -8.60
C LYS A 80 17.95 3.39 -7.60
N LEU A 81 17.19 2.45 -7.04
CA LEU A 81 17.67 1.47 -6.06
C LEU A 81 18.29 0.21 -6.70
N ASN A 82 18.28 0.10 -8.03
CA ASN A 82 18.64 -1.12 -8.77
C ASN A 82 17.84 -2.36 -8.29
N MET A 83 16.55 -2.18 -8.05
CA MET A 83 15.60 -3.21 -7.64
C MET A 83 14.52 -3.39 -8.70
N LYS A 84 14.07 -4.63 -8.92
CA LYS A 84 12.81 -4.87 -9.61
C LYS A 84 11.66 -4.38 -8.74
N VAL A 85 10.54 -4.02 -9.36
CA VAL A 85 9.32 -3.67 -8.64
C VAL A 85 8.22 -4.60 -9.07
N ASP A 86 7.68 -5.34 -8.11
CA ASP A 86 6.51 -6.18 -8.29
C ASP A 86 5.33 -5.53 -7.57
N PHE A 87 4.15 -5.59 -8.19
CA PHE A 87 2.93 -5.01 -7.66
C PHE A 87 1.96 -6.13 -7.25
N LYS A 88 1.43 -6.03 -6.03
CA LYS A 88 0.46 -6.96 -5.47
C LYS A 88 -0.83 -6.21 -5.15
N ALA A 89 -1.93 -6.57 -5.82
CA ALA A 89 -3.25 -6.10 -5.43
C ALA A 89 -3.61 -6.69 -4.05
N ILE A 90 -4.10 -5.84 -3.16
CA ILE A 90 -4.53 -6.19 -1.81
C ILE A 90 -5.87 -5.52 -1.50
N ASP A 91 -6.63 -6.11 -0.59
CA ASP A 91 -7.75 -5.44 0.03
C ASP A 91 -7.20 -4.34 0.94
N TRP A 92 -7.76 -3.13 0.84
CA TRP A 92 -7.17 -1.96 1.51
C TRP A 92 -7.10 -2.09 3.02
N ASP A 93 -8.08 -2.71 3.64
CA ASP A 93 -8.12 -2.96 5.08
C ASP A 93 -7.11 -4.01 5.56
N SER A 94 -6.58 -4.83 4.65
CA SER A 94 -5.58 -5.87 4.95
C SER A 94 -4.13 -5.37 4.96
N LYS A 95 -3.85 -4.13 4.54
CA LYS A 95 -2.50 -3.60 4.28
C LYS A 95 -1.51 -3.78 5.44
N GLU A 96 -1.95 -3.60 6.67
CA GLU A 96 -1.09 -3.75 7.85
C GLU A 96 -0.70 -5.20 8.09
N MET A 97 -1.62 -6.13 7.86
CA MET A 97 -1.37 -7.57 7.94
C MET A 97 -0.40 -8.02 6.83
N GLU A 98 -0.58 -7.52 5.62
CA GLU A 98 0.28 -7.81 4.47
C GLU A 98 1.73 -7.31 4.70
N LEU A 99 1.91 -6.11 5.28
CA LEU A 99 3.22 -5.60 5.71
C LEU A 99 3.83 -6.46 6.81
N LYS A 100 3.06 -6.79 7.84
CA LYS A 100 3.52 -7.55 8.99
C LYS A 100 3.92 -8.98 8.64
N SER A 101 3.23 -9.61 7.70
CA SER A 101 3.54 -10.95 7.19
C SER A 101 4.76 -10.96 6.26
N GLY A 102 5.18 -9.80 5.75
CA GLY A 102 6.25 -9.68 4.76
C GLY A 102 5.83 -10.09 3.34
N SER A 103 4.53 -10.23 3.07
CA SER A 103 4.04 -10.52 1.72
C SER A 103 4.11 -9.31 0.79
N ILE A 104 4.20 -8.11 1.36
CA ILE A 104 4.56 -6.86 0.69
C ILE A 104 5.67 -6.15 1.47
N ASP A 105 6.47 -5.34 0.80
CA ASP A 105 7.54 -4.55 1.41
C ASP A 105 7.07 -3.15 1.82
N CYS A 106 6.14 -2.63 1.06
CA CYS A 106 5.51 -1.34 1.33
C CYS A 106 4.08 -1.29 0.77
N VAL A 107 3.28 -0.39 1.34
CA VAL A 107 2.00 0.06 0.78
C VAL A 107 2.24 1.38 0.09
N TRP A 108 1.94 1.45 -1.20
CA TRP A 108 2.14 2.65 -2.01
C TRP A 108 0.96 2.86 -2.96
N ASN A 109 -0.02 3.62 -2.52
CA ASN A 109 -1.27 3.80 -3.26
C ASN A 109 -2.08 5.00 -2.73
N GLY A 110 -1.53 6.20 -2.83
CA GLY A 110 -2.22 7.38 -2.30
C GLY A 110 -2.56 7.26 -0.82
N MET A 111 -1.68 6.65 -0.03
CA MET A 111 -1.94 6.43 1.38
C MET A 111 -1.66 7.69 2.20
N SER A 112 -2.70 8.21 2.85
CA SER A 112 -2.61 9.41 3.68
C SER A 112 -1.90 9.18 5.02
N VAL A 113 -1.28 10.24 5.54
CA VAL A 113 -0.78 10.26 6.92
C VAL A 113 -1.94 10.31 7.90
N THR A 114 -2.01 9.35 8.82
CA THR A 114 -2.91 9.40 9.98
C THR A 114 -2.15 9.12 11.27
N PRO A 115 -2.65 9.57 12.45
CA PRO A 115 -2.04 9.24 13.73
C PRO A 115 -1.88 7.72 13.92
N GLU A 116 -2.91 6.96 13.59
CA GLU A 116 -2.91 5.50 13.70
C GLU A 116 -1.82 4.86 12.83
N ARG A 117 -1.69 5.29 11.56
CA ARG A 117 -0.66 4.78 10.63
C ARG A 117 0.74 5.13 11.09
N LYS A 118 0.94 6.31 11.72
CA LYS A 118 2.23 6.64 12.36
C LYS A 118 2.59 5.68 13.49
N GLU A 119 1.62 5.21 14.25
CA GLU A 119 1.86 4.24 15.33
C GLU A 119 2.17 2.84 14.79
N LYS A 120 1.46 2.42 13.75
CA LYS A 120 1.51 1.05 13.22
C LYS A 120 2.59 0.81 12.17
N MET A 121 2.99 1.85 11.43
CA MET A 121 3.90 1.76 10.29
C MET A 121 5.10 2.69 10.45
N SER A 122 6.16 2.40 9.67
CA SER A 122 7.24 3.35 9.37
C SER A 122 6.84 4.07 8.08
N LEU A 123 6.59 5.38 8.17
CA LEU A 123 6.10 6.17 7.03
C LEU A 123 7.26 6.88 6.31
N SER A 124 7.17 6.98 4.99
CA SER A 124 8.07 7.81 4.17
C SER A 124 7.90 9.30 4.46
N ALA A 125 8.71 10.14 3.84
CA ALA A 125 8.37 11.55 3.64
C ALA A 125 7.06 11.67 2.87
N LYS A 126 6.32 12.75 3.10
CA LYS A 126 5.17 13.15 2.28
C LYS A 126 5.65 13.42 0.86
N TYR A 127 4.95 12.88 -0.14
CA TYR A 127 5.38 13.01 -1.54
C TYR A 127 4.34 13.68 -2.44
N LEU A 128 3.09 13.80 -1.99
CA LEU A 128 2.02 14.42 -2.76
C LEU A 128 1.04 15.17 -1.85
N ASP A 129 0.58 16.36 -2.28
CA ASP A 129 -0.53 17.08 -1.65
C ASP A 129 -1.87 16.43 -1.99
N ASN A 130 -2.77 16.41 -1.02
CA ASN A 130 -4.15 15.96 -1.15
C ASN A 130 -5.07 16.76 -0.23
N LYS A 131 -6.36 16.51 -0.35
CA LYS A 131 -7.41 17.02 0.54
C LYS A 131 -8.52 15.99 0.64
N ILE A 132 -9.15 15.87 1.80
CA ILE A 132 -10.34 15.05 1.97
C ILE A 132 -11.56 15.94 1.75
N VAL A 133 -12.33 15.62 0.72
CA VAL A 133 -13.44 16.46 0.23
C VAL A 133 -14.77 15.71 0.29
N VAL A 134 -15.86 16.48 0.31
CA VAL A 134 -17.21 15.98 0.13
C VAL A 134 -17.63 16.24 -1.32
N MET A 135 -18.11 15.21 -2.01
CA MET A 135 -18.60 15.33 -3.38
C MET A 135 -20.05 14.88 -3.48
N ALA A 136 -20.84 15.61 -4.26
CA ALA A 136 -22.23 15.33 -4.57
C ALA A 136 -22.46 15.29 -6.09
N LEU A 137 -23.61 14.80 -6.55
CA LEU A 137 -23.99 14.93 -7.94
C LEU A 137 -24.32 16.41 -8.28
N LYS A 138 -23.92 16.88 -9.46
CA LYS A 138 -24.31 18.22 -9.96
C LYS A 138 -25.81 18.37 -10.15
N SER A 139 -26.51 17.26 -10.40
CA SER A 139 -27.98 17.23 -10.55
C SER A 139 -28.72 17.40 -9.21
N SER A 140 -28.01 17.31 -8.07
CA SER A 140 -28.58 17.58 -6.76
C SER A 140 -28.31 19.01 -6.32
N ASP A 141 -29.19 19.56 -5.46
CA ASP A 141 -29.01 20.87 -4.84
C ASP A 141 -28.09 20.82 -3.59
N ILE A 142 -27.47 19.66 -3.33
CA ILE A 142 -26.62 19.44 -2.15
C ILE A 142 -25.32 20.22 -2.31
N ASP A 143 -25.03 21.08 -1.33
CA ASP A 143 -23.75 21.76 -1.15
C ASP A 143 -23.45 21.87 0.34
N VAL A 144 -22.71 20.91 0.87
CA VAL A 144 -22.34 20.84 2.28
C VAL A 144 -21.35 21.94 2.62
N LYS A 145 -21.69 22.83 3.59
CA LYS A 145 -20.85 23.94 4.03
C LYS A 145 -20.25 23.75 5.43
N ASP A 146 -20.86 22.89 6.24
CA ASP A 146 -20.37 22.48 7.55
C ASP A 146 -20.73 21.01 7.79
N SER A 147 -19.91 20.32 8.61
CA SER A 147 -20.10 18.88 8.86
C SER A 147 -21.42 18.53 9.57
N ASN A 148 -22.10 19.49 10.25
CA ASN A 148 -23.40 19.25 10.85
C ASN A 148 -24.50 19.00 9.79
N GLU A 149 -24.33 19.51 8.57
CA GLU A 149 -25.29 19.31 7.48
C GLU A 149 -25.30 17.86 6.97
N LEU A 150 -24.25 17.10 7.29
CA LEU A 150 -24.17 15.66 6.97
C LEU A 150 -25.21 14.83 7.75
N ALA A 151 -25.79 15.35 8.81
CA ALA A 151 -26.76 14.62 9.66
C ALA A 151 -28.00 14.12 8.89
N ASN A 152 -28.35 14.76 7.77
CA ASN A 152 -29.51 14.41 6.96
C ASN A 152 -29.15 13.76 5.63
N LEU A 153 -27.88 13.42 5.41
CA LEU A 153 -27.36 12.87 4.16
C LEU A 153 -26.85 11.44 4.35
N LYS A 154 -27.05 10.60 3.36
CA LYS A 154 -26.41 9.29 3.26
C LYS A 154 -25.02 9.47 2.70
N ILE A 155 -24.02 8.98 3.42
CA ILE A 155 -22.61 9.25 3.15
C ILE A 155 -21.93 7.94 2.74
N GLY A 156 -21.21 7.94 1.62
CA GLY A 156 -20.37 6.82 1.20
C GLY A 156 -18.90 7.15 1.36
N THR A 157 -18.10 6.18 1.79
CA THR A 157 -16.63 6.27 1.82
C THR A 157 -16.01 4.87 1.82
N GLN A 158 -14.71 4.77 1.56
CA GLN A 158 -14.01 3.48 1.58
C GLN A 158 -13.69 3.06 3.03
N VAL A 159 -13.80 1.76 3.30
CA VAL A 159 -13.39 1.14 4.57
C VAL A 159 -11.90 1.42 4.84
N ASP A 160 -11.56 1.66 6.10
CA ASP A 160 -10.17 1.92 6.57
C ASP A 160 -9.41 3.02 5.79
N SER A 161 -10.18 3.94 5.14
CA SER A 161 -9.62 5.11 4.46
C SER A 161 -9.32 6.25 5.44
N SER A 162 -8.48 7.19 4.99
CA SER A 162 -8.26 8.45 5.72
C SER A 162 -9.53 9.29 5.78
N ALA A 163 -10.38 9.24 4.75
CA ALA A 163 -11.67 9.89 4.75
C ALA A 163 -12.57 9.37 5.88
N LEU A 164 -12.66 8.05 6.05
CA LEU A 164 -13.39 7.45 7.16
C LEU A 164 -12.81 7.86 8.53
N ALA A 165 -11.48 7.89 8.66
CA ALA A 165 -10.82 8.33 9.88
C ALA A 165 -11.17 9.81 10.22
N ARG A 166 -11.20 10.68 9.20
CA ARG A 166 -11.60 12.10 9.36
C ARG A 166 -13.07 12.25 9.72
N ILE A 167 -13.96 11.46 9.11
CA ILE A 167 -15.37 11.38 9.45
C ILE A 167 -15.54 11.02 10.93
N LYS A 168 -14.88 9.94 11.39
CA LYS A 168 -14.98 9.45 12.78
C LYS A 168 -14.38 10.44 13.80
N ALA A 169 -13.41 11.25 13.39
CA ALA A 169 -12.80 12.28 14.25
C ALA A 169 -13.55 13.62 14.27
N ASP A 170 -14.58 13.80 13.44
CA ASP A 170 -15.33 15.05 13.37
C ASP A 170 -16.16 15.28 14.64
N LYS A 171 -16.22 16.54 15.09
CA LYS A 171 -16.97 16.95 16.29
C LYS A 171 -18.47 16.62 16.24
N ASN A 172 -19.03 16.59 15.02
CA ASN A 172 -20.45 16.33 14.76
C ASN A 172 -20.71 14.85 14.39
N TYR A 173 -19.70 13.98 14.41
CA TYR A 173 -19.81 12.57 13.96
C TYR A 173 -21.02 11.83 14.54
N LYS A 174 -21.33 12.05 15.81
CA LYS A 174 -22.48 11.39 16.48
C LYS A 174 -23.82 11.69 15.83
N SER A 175 -23.96 12.85 15.14
CA SER A 175 -25.21 13.23 14.48
C SER A 175 -25.43 12.54 13.14
N PHE A 176 -24.39 11.99 12.53
CA PHE A 176 -24.47 11.36 11.20
C PHE A 176 -23.78 9.98 11.12
N SER A 177 -23.33 9.43 12.23
CA SER A 177 -22.62 8.14 12.26
C SER A 177 -23.42 6.99 11.64
N GLU A 178 -24.75 6.97 11.87
CA GLU A 178 -25.67 5.95 11.33
C GLU A 178 -25.89 6.09 9.81
N ASN A 179 -25.49 7.22 9.23
CA ASN A 179 -25.68 7.52 7.82
C ASN A 179 -24.45 7.17 6.97
N VAL A 180 -23.35 6.69 7.59
CA VAL A 180 -22.10 6.36 6.91
C VAL A 180 -22.14 4.93 6.44
N SER A 181 -22.02 4.74 5.12
CA SER A 181 -21.85 3.45 4.46
C SER A 181 -20.38 3.29 4.07
N GLU A 182 -19.78 2.19 4.51
CA GLU A 182 -18.41 1.81 4.19
C GLU A 182 -18.41 0.85 3.01
N TYR A 183 -17.56 1.08 2.02
CA TYR A 183 -17.40 0.29 0.80
C TYR A 183 -15.99 -0.27 0.71
N ASP A 184 -15.83 -1.42 0.06
CA ASP A 184 -14.50 -2.01 -0.16
C ASP A 184 -13.64 -1.10 -1.07
N THR A 185 -14.29 -0.47 -2.06
CA THR A 185 -13.63 0.43 -3.03
C THR A 185 -14.36 1.76 -3.16
N TYR A 186 -13.66 2.81 -3.58
CA TYR A 186 -14.31 4.08 -3.94
C TYR A 186 -15.13 3.97 -5.22
N ASP A 187 -14.81 3.04 -6.13
CA ASP A 187 -15.61 2.80 -7.33
C ASP A 187 -17.03 2.36 -6.95
N ASP A 188 -17.19 1.50 -5.94
CA ASP A 188 -18.50 1.09 -5.43
C ASP A 188 -19.25 2.26 -4.79
N ALA A 189 -18.56 3.09 -3.98
CA ALA A 189 -19.17 4.29 -3.39
C ALA A 189 -19.63 5.29 -4.48
N ILE A 190 -18.85 5.48 -5.55
CA ILE A 190 -19.20 6.34 -6.68
C ILE A 190 -20.38 5.76 -7.47
N MET A 191 -20.44 4.45 -7.66
CA MET A 191 -21.59 3.79 -8.28
C MET A 191 -22.87 4.01 -7.48
N ASP A 192 -22.80 3.93 -6.16
CA ASP A 192 -23.93 4.18 -5.27
C ASP A 192 -24.35 5.65 -5.24
N LEU A 193 -23.40 6.58 -5.33
CA LEU A 193 -23.70 8.00 -5.52
C LEU A 193 -24.47 8.24 -6.84
N LYS A 194 -23.99 7.66 -7.95
CA LYS A 194 -24.66 7.76 -9.26
C LYS A 194 -26.07 7.18 -9.24
N ALA A 195 -26.29 6.12 -8.50
CA ALA A 195 -27.58 5.44 -8.36
C ALA A 195 -28.52 6.11 -7.33
N GLY A 196 -28.06 7.16 -6.63
CA GLY A 196 -28.83 7.85 -5.58
C GLY A 196 -29.02 7.01 -4.31
N ARG A 197 -28.19 5.98 -4.09
CA ARG A 197 -28.21 5.18 -2.86
C ARG A 197 -27.47 5.89 -1.71
N VAL A 198 -26.47 6.70 -2.03
CA VAL A 198 -25.89 7.71 -1.15
C VAL A 198 -26.06 9.11 -1.76
N ASP A 199 -26.08 10.13 -0.91
CA ASP A 199 -26.29 11.52 -1.30
C ASP A 199 -24.95 12.22 -1.58
N VAL A 200 -23.92 11.84 -0.84
CA VAL A 200 -22.56 12.35 -0.94
C VAL A 200 -21.53 11.23 -0.76
N ILE A 201 -20.35 11.44 -1.29
CA ILE A 201 -19.17 10.65 -0.96
C ILE A 201 -18.12 11.54 -0.27
N VAL A 202 -17.41 10.98 0.71
CA VAL A 202 -16.23 11.62 1.30
C VAL A 202 -15.01 10.87 0.79
N VAL A 203 -14.12 11.58 0.11
CA VAL A 203 -13.11 10.99 -0.75
C VAL A 203 -11.88 11.88 -0.85
N ASP A 204 -10.76 11.26 -1.21
CA ASP A 204 -9.55 11.98 -1.64
C ASP A 204 -9.85 12.86 -2.86
N GLN A 205 -9.48 14.14 -2.79
CA GLN A 205 -9.72 15.08 -3.88
C GLN A 205 -9.10 14.60 -5.19
N VAL A 206 -7.87 14.08 -5.11
CA VAL A 206 -7.13 13.56 -6.28
C VAL A 206 -7.92 12.47 -7.00
N LEU A 207 -8.47 11.51 -6.25
CA LEU A 207 -9.31 10.44 -6.81
C LEU A 207 -10.66 10.99 -7.30
N GLY A 208 -11.33 11.78 -6.48
CA GLY A 208 -12.67 12.29 -6.78
C GLY A 208 -12.70 13.15 -8.04
N GLU A 209 -11.71 14.02 -8.23
CA GLU A 209 -11.60 14.87 -9.43
C GLU A 209 -11.25 14.05 -10.68
N TYR A 210 -10.36 13.05 -10.55
CA TYR A 210 -10.03 12.15 -11.66
C TYR A 210 -11.25 11.31 -12.09
N ALA A 211 -11.95 10.69 -11.15
CA ALA A 211 -13.16 9.94 -11.41
C ALA A 211 -14.25 10.82 -12.02
N ASN A 212 -14.45 12.03 -11.51
CA ASN A 212 -15.41 12.99 -12.03
C ASN A 212 -15.14 13.36 -13.49
N LYS A 213 -13.87 13.60 -13.84
CA LYS A 213 -13.44 13.87 -15.22
C LYS A 213 -13.81 12.71 -16.15
N ASN A 214 -13.54 11.49 -15.74
CA ASN A 214 -13.81 10.28 -16.53
C ASN A 214 -15.31 9.98 -16.67
N LEU A 215 -16.11 10.43 -15.71
CA LEU A 215 -17.57 10.32 -15.73
C LEU A 215 -18.28 11.48 -16.46
N GLY A 216 -17.53 12.33 -17.17
CA GLY A 216 -18.09 13.46 -17.91
C GLY A 216 -18.49 14.65 -17.03
N GLY A 217 -17.92 14.76 -15.82
CA GLY A 217 -18.10 15.90 -14.94
C GLY A 217 -19.46 15.95 -14.24
N ILE A 218 -20.03 14.80 -13.89
CA ILE A 218 -21.35 14.70 -13.25
C ILE A 218 -21.37 15.04 -11.77
N MET A 219 -20.20 15.06 -11.12
CA MET A 219 -20.05 15.39 -9.71
C MET A 219 -19.57 16.84 -9.51
N LYS A 220 -19.83 17.37 -8.35
CA LYS A 220 -19.29 18.64 -7.84
C LYS A 220 -18.69 18.44 -6.46
N LYS A 221 -17.65 19.19 -6.16
CA LYS A 221 -17.08 19.31 -4.82
C LYS A 221 -17.92 20.28 -4.02
N CYS A 222 -18.31 19.91 -2.79
CA CYS A 222 -18.99 20.80 -1.86
C CYS A 222 -17.99 21.82 -1.27
N GLU A 223 -18.52 22.89 -0.67
CA GLU A 223 -17.74 23.93 -0.03
C GLU A 223 -16.95 23.39 1.19
N PHE A 224 -17.58 22.52 1.99
CA PHE A 224 -16.94 21.88 3.14
C PHE A 224 -15.95 20.80 2.73
N SER A 225 -14.84 20.73 3.46
CA SER A 225 -13.86 19.65 3.36
C SER A 225 -13.36 19.24 4.76
N PHE A 226 -12.93 17.99 4.89
CA PHE A 226 -12.28 17.47 6.10
C PHE A 226 -10.80 17.89 6.22
N GLY A 227 -10.33 18.82 5.37
CA GLY A 227 -9.05 19.48 5.46
C GLY A 227 -7.95 18.87 4.59
N ASN A 228 -6.77 19.50 4.72
CA ASN A 228 -5.57 19.09 3.96
C ASN A 228 -5.09 17.71 4.38
N ASP A 229 -4.52 17.02 3.43
CA ASP A 229 -4.00 15.68 3.54
C ASP A 229 -2.72 15.53 2.70
N TYR A 230 -1.94 14.49 2.98
CA TYR A 230 -0.68 14.24 2.29
C TYR A 230 -0.48 12.75 2.12
N TYR A 231 0.05 12.35 0.97
CA TYR A 231 0.36 10.95 0.71
C TYR A 231 1.77 10.58 1.13
N VAL A 232 1.88 9.37 1.67
CA VAL A 232 3.11 8.72 2.13
C VAL A 232 3.14 7.26 1.69
N ILE A 233 4.31 6.66 1.78
CA ILE A 233 4.49 5.23 1.60
C ILE A 233 4.60 4.59 2.99
N GLY A 234 3.88 3.49 3.22
CA GLY A 234 3.92 2.73 4.47
C GLY A 234 4.84 1.52 4.37
N PHE A 235 5.66 1.32 5.40
CA PHE A 235 6.53 0.15 5.55
C PHE A 235 6.22 -0.56 6.86
N GLU A 236 6.64 -1.82 6.98
CA GLU A 236 6.60 -2.49 8.28
C GLU A 236 7.33 -1.62 9.33
N LYS A 237 6.78 -1.54 10.55
CA LYS A 237 7.21 -0.57 11.57
C LYS A 237 8.71 -0.55 11.85
N LYS A 238 9.35 -1.71 11.80
CA LYS A 238 10.79 -1.86 12.07
C LYS A 238 11.66 -1.69 10.81
N ASN A 239 11.05 -1.66 9.62
CA ASN A 239 11.80 -1.61 8.36
C ASN A 239 12.19 -0.17 7.96
N THR A 240 12.81 0.55 8.89
CA THR A 240 13.27 1.93 8.68
C THR A 240 14.37 2.02 7.62
N LYS A 241 15.22 0.98 7.48
CA LYS A 241 16.30 0.97 6.49
C LYS A 241 15.77 1.03 5.04
N LEU A 242 14.72 0.27 4.73
CA LEU A 242 14.11 0.33 3.39
C LEU A 242 13.41 1.66 3.17
N ARG A 243 12.64 2.13 4.17
CA ARG A 243 12.02 3.46 4.14
C ARG A 243 13.04 4.56 3.82
N ASP A 244 14.18 4.58 4.50
CA ASP A 244 15.20 5.61 4.31
C ASP A 244 15.84 5.53 2.91
N LYS A 245 16.05 4.32 2.37
CA LYS A 245 16.49 4.14 0.98
C LYS A 245 15.46 4.69 -0.01
N VAL A 246 14.17 4.40 0.21
CA VAL A 246 13.08 4.91 -0.64
C VAL A 246 12.97 6.43 -0.53
N ASN A 247 13.03 7.00 0.68
CA ASN A 247 13.04 8.46 0.88
C ASN A 247 14.17 9.14 0.11
N LYS A 248 15.38 8.59 0.18
CA LYS A 248 16.52 9.10 -0.59
C LYS A 248 16.25 9.07 -2.09
N ALA A 249 15.75 7.95 -2.61
CA ALA A 249 15.41 7.82 -4.02
C ALA A 249 14.28 8.78 -4.44
N LEU A 250 13.23 8.95 -3.62
CA LEU A 250 12.17 9.94 -3.84
C LEU A 250 12.74 11.36 -3.97
N LYS A 251 13.61 11.75 -3.01
CA LYS A 251 14.26 13.05 -3.05
C LYS A 251 15.07 13.25 -4.33
N GLU A 252 15.84 12.25 -4.75
CA GLU A 252 16.61 12.30 -5.98
C GLU A 252 15.72 12.48 -7.23
N LEU A 253 14.54 11.79 -7.27
CA LEU A 253 13.57 11.92 -8.38
C LEU A 253 12.90 13.30 -8.40
N ILE A 254 12.74 13.92 -7.24
CA ILE A 254 12.22 15.29 -7.13
C ILE A 254 13.28 16.28 -7.62
N ASP A 255 14.51 16.15 -7.14
CA ASP A 255 15.61 17.07 -7.44
C ASP A 255 16.01 17.00 -8.93
N ASP A 256 15.93 15.84 -9.59
CA ASP A 256 16.23 15.67 -11.02
C ASP A 256 15.04 15.96 -11.95
N GLY A 257 13.88 16.33 -11.40
CA GLY A 257 12.67 16.68 -12.13
C GLY A 257 11.87 15.49 -12.68
N THR A 258 12.27 14.25 -12.39
CA THR A 258 11.52 13.05 -12.82
C THR A 258 10.15 12.99 -12.18
N ALA A 259 10.05 13.26 -10.86
CA ALA A 259 8.78 13.28 -10.14
C ALA A 259 7.82 14.34 -10.70
N SER A 260 8.32 15.55 -11.01
CA SER A 260 7.56 16.62 -11.65
C SER A 260 6.98 16.20 -13.01
N LYS A 261 7.78 15.51 -13.84
CA LYS A 261 7.30 14.99 -15.14
C LYS A 261 6.19 13.95 -14.97
N ILE A 262 6.32 13.05 -14.00
CA ILE A 262 5.30 12.04 -13.69
C ILE A 262 4.03 12.74 -13.18
N SER A 263 4.16 13.74 -12.29
CA SER A 263 3.03 14.52 -11.79
C SER A 263 2.27 15.20 -12.94
N LYS A 264 2.97 15.91 -13.81
CA LYS A 264 2.35 16.56 -14.97
C LYS A 264 1.66 15.59 -15.94
N LYS A 265 2.20 14.38 -16.10
CA LYS A 265 1.57 13.33 -16.91
C LYS A 265 0.19 12.94 -16.38
N TRP A 266 0.05 12.80 -15.05
CA TRP A 266 -1.16 12.27 -14.44
C TRP A 266 -2.16 13.34 -14.01
N PHE A 267 -1.67 14.51 -13.55
CA PHE A 267 -2.50 15.59 -12.99
C PHE A 267 -2.56 16.84 -13.89
N GLY A 268 -1.68 16.95 -14.88
CA GLY A 268 -1.55 18.15 -15.71
C GLY A 268 -0.69 19.24 -15.07
N GLU A 269 -0.34 19.09 -13.80
CA GLU A 269 0.46 20.03 -13.00
C GLU A 269 1.41 19.29 -12.06
N ASP A 270 2.31 20.04 -11.44
CA ASP A 270 3.24 19.49 -10.45
C ASP A 270 2.67 19.71 -9.03
N ILE A 271 2.18 18.64 -8.43
CA ILE A 271 1.67 18.63 -7.05
C ILE A 271 2.56 17.79 -6.12
N VAL A 272 3.78 17.48 -6.54
CA VAL A 272 4.75 16.74 -5.74
C VAL A 272 5.31 17.65 -4.63
N VAL A 273 5.43 17.08 -3.44
CA VAL A 273 6.04 17.72 -2.27
C VAL A 273 7.11 16.83 -1.68
N TYR A 274 7.93 17.35 -0.80
CA TYR A 274 8.82 16.56 0.04
C TYR A 274 8.89 17.18 1.44
N GLU A 275 8.33 16.48 2.40
CA GLU A 275 8.35 16.88 3.81
C GLU A 275 8.43 15.64 4.70
N GLU A 276 9.39 15.62 5.62
CA GLU A 276 9.52 14.51 6.59
C GLU A 276 8.29 14.45 7.51
N VAL A 277 7.82 13.23 7.77
CA VAL A 277 6.74 12.99 8.73
C VAL A 277 7.32 13.04 10.14
N LYS A 278 6.93 14.05 10.90
CA LYS A 278 7.31 14.25 12.31
C LYS A 278 6.49 13.39 13.25
#